data_fa72a2ebb6bab510b55d7b03bb974002
#
_entry.id   fa72a2ebb6bab510b55d7b03bb974002
#
_cell.length_a   1.000
_cell.length_b   1.000
_cell.length_c   1.000
_cell.angle_alpha   90.00
_cell.angle_beta   90.00
_cell.angle_gamma   90.00
#
_symmetry.space_group_name_H-M   'P 1'
#
loop_
_entity.id
_entity.type
_entity.pdbx_description
1 polymer ?
#
loop_
_entity_poly.entity_id
_entity_poly.type
_entity_poly.pdbx_seq_one_letter_code
_entity_poly.pdbx_strand_id
1 'polypeptide(L)'
;MICPQCEDEIAQKITHRRGVLSCRASYRKSSVTAQYDPDIITPGEIKSALSDIGYPVGSGKSGLISDMIGAACVIVLYFALPWLTGLVKVPQAEAGAGAGVLFVIGLLTGVHCIGMCGGIMLTQKNAVAYNAGRLLSYTALGALFGALGTVITYDAQFKSMLFTICGGLVVIVGLMMWGVPFLRRLSPGLAKPCRFKGSRPLVIGLLTGLMPCGALASMWLFAAAFGSALKGAESMFAFGLGTCAVMLLFGTFGTLIPAKYNKYILKSGTVLIVTLGLILMTKGIAMI
;
A
#
# COMPACT_ATOMS: atom_id res chain seq x y z
N MET A 1 6.97 7.03 -12.66
CA MET A 1 7.59 6.99 -11.31
C MET A 1 6.48 6.98 -10.28
N ILE A 2 6.47 6.00 -9.39
CA ILE A 2 5.37 5.76 -8.45
C ILE A 2 5.76 6.19 -7.02
N CYS A 3 7.06 6.19 -6.72
CA CYS A 3 7.57 6.58 -5.41
C CYS A 3 8.85 7.44 -5.54
N PRO A 4 9.20 8.21 -4.50
CA PRO A 4 10.42 9.03 -4.51
C PRO A 4 11.71 8.21 -4.62
N GLN A 5 11.72 6.95 -4.15
CA GLN A 5 12.89 6.06 -4.26
C GLN A 5 13.21 5.68 -5.71
N CYS A 6 12.22 5.77 -6.61
CA CYS A 6 12.43 5.59 -8.04
C CYS A 6 13.38 6.65 -8.63
N GLU A 7 13.53 7.82 -7.99
CA GLU A 7 14.47 8.86 -8.43
C GLU A 7 15.92 8.36 -8.34
N ASP A 8 16.28 7.77 -7.18
CA ASP A 8 17.64 7.26 -6.94
C ASP A 8 17.92 6.03 -7.81
N GLU A 9 16.94 5.13 -7.97
CA GLU A 9 17.08 3.92 -8.79
C GLU A 9 17.31 4.26 -10.27
N ILE A 10 16.48 5.16 -10.80
CA ILE A 10 16.60 5.62 -12.19
C ILE A 10 17.95 6.33 -12.40
N ALA A 11 18.27 7.27 -11.50
CA ALA A 11 19.52 8.02 -11.59
C ALA A 11 20.71 7.07 -11.58
N GLN A 12 20.76 6.11 -10.66
CA GLN A 12 21.85 5.14 -10.55
C GLN A 12 21.97 4.24 -11.79
N LYS A 13 20.86 3.63 -12.24
CA LYS A 13 20.90 2.69 -13.36
C LYS A 13 21.20 3.37 -14.71
N ILE A 14 20.76 4.60 -14.89
CA ILE A 14 20.98 5.34 -16.14
C ILE A 14 22.39 5.95 -16.16
N THR A 15 22.89 6.49 -15.05
CA THR A 15 24.25 7.05 -14.97
C THR A 15 25.34 5.99 -15.21
N HIS A 16 25.08 4.71 -14.91
CA HIS A 16 26.03 3.61 -15.19
C HIS A 16 26.10 3.20 -16.67
N ARG A 17 25.30 3.78 -17.56
CA ARG A 17 25.36 3.52 -19.01
C ARG A 17 26.48 4.33 -19.64
N ARG A 18 27.24 3.71 -20.56
CA ARG A 18 28.27 4.39 -21.33
C ARG A 18 27.65 5.55 -22.12
N GLY A 19 28.28 6.72 -22.06
CA GLY A 19 27.82 7.92 -22.74
C GLY A 19 26.85 8.79 -21.94
N VAL A 20 26.42 8.38 -20.73
CA VAL A 20 25.62 9.24 -19.86
C VAL A 20 26.52 9.92 -18.83
N LEU A 21 26.56 11.26 -18.88
CA LEU A 21 27.39 12.08 -18.00
C LEU A 21 26.71 12.33 -16.64
N SER A 22 25.43 12.62 -16.66
CA SER A 22 24.62 12.80 -15.46
C SER A 22 23.16 12.46 -15.71
N CYS A 23 22.46 11.95 -14.70
CA CYS A 23 21.03 11.69 -14.75
C CYS A 23 20.35 12.18 -13.47
N ARG A 24 19.30 12.96 -13.61
CA ARG A 24 18.44 13.40 -12.51
C ARG A 24 17.00 13.07 -12.81
N ALA A 25 16.40 12.26 -11.97
CA ALA A 25 14.97 11.95 -12.02
C ALA A 25 14.21 12.85 -11.03
N SER A 26 12.98 13.24 -11.36
CA SER A 26 12.09 13.98 -10.48
C SER A 26 10.72 13.32 -10.43
N TYR A 27 10.41 12.76 -9.26
CA TYR A 27 9.09 12.18 -8.95
C TYR A 27 7.98 13.23 -9.05
N ARG A 28 8.24 14.46 -8.53
CA ARG A 28 7.27 15.57 -8.54
C ARG A 28 6.87 15.98 -9.95
N LYS A 29 7.86 16.09 -10.85
CA LYS A 29 7.64 16.50 -12.24
C LYS A 29 7.37 15.32 -13.17
N SER A 30 7.49 14.07 -12.66
CA SER A 30 7.44 12.84 -13.47
C SER A 30 8.36 12.90 -14.68
N SER A 31 9.53 13.53 -14.54
CA SER A 31 10.49 13.77 -15.60
C SER A 31 11.87 13.22 -15.24
N VAL A 32 12.59 12.79 -16.26
CA VAL A 32 13.99 12.40 -16.16
C VAL A 32 14.77 13.34 -17.07
N THR A 33 15.81 13.97 -16.53
CA THR A 33 16.73 14.84 -17.26
C THR A 33 18.08 14.13 -17.25
N ALA A 34 18.59 13.80 -18.43
CA ALA A 34 19.91 13.20 -18.59
C ALA A 34 20.79 14.09 -19.47
N GLN A 35 22.03 14.26 -19.03
CA GLN A 35 23.10 14.81 -19.86
C GLN A 35 23.87 13.63 -20.44
N TYR A 36 24.01 13.58 -21.74
CA TYR A 36 24.64 12.47 -22.44
C TYR A 36 25.53 12.99 -23.59
N ASP A 37 26.47 12.17 -23.99
CA ASP A 37 27.33 12.41 -25.14
C ASP A 37 26.61 11.86 -26.40
N PRO A 38 26.25 12.74 -27.37
CA PRO A 38 25.53 12.32 -28.55
C PRO A 38 26.30 11.38 -29.49
N ASP A 39 27.64 11.36 -29.37
CA ASP A 39 28.52 10.48 -30.18
C ASP A 39 28.55 9.05 -29.62
N ILE A 40 28.15 8.83 -28.36
CA ILE A 40 28.23 7.52 -27.69
C ILE A 40 26.85 6.89 -27.49
N ILE A 41 25.81 7.70 -27.21
CA ILE A 41 24.46 7.19 -26.92
C ILE A 41 23.39 8.08 -27.51
N THR A 42 22.35 7.46 -28.07
CA THR A 42 21.21 8.18 -28.65
C THR A 42 20.08 8.36 -27.63
N PRO A 43 19.22 9.40 -27.80
CA PRO A 43 18.02 9.57 -26.96
C PRO A 43 17.06 8.37 -27.01
N GLY A 44 17.07 7.62 -28.12
CA GLY A 44 16.27 6.41 -28.30
C GLY A 44 16.73 5.28 -27.37
N GLU A 45 18.03 5.10 -27.25
CA GLU A 45 18.62 4.08 -26.35
C GLU A 45 18.42 4.41 -24.88
N ILE A 46 18.48 5.72 -24.51
CA ILE A 46 18.13 6.14 -23.13
C ILE A 46 16.65 5.86 -22.82
N LYS A 47 15.75 6.10 -23.77
CA LYS A 47 14.33 5.78 -23.62
C LYS A 47 14.07 4.28 -23.53
N SER A 48 14.78 3.48 -24.35
CA SER A 48 14.72 2.01 -24.29
C SER A 48 15.23 1.52 -22.93
N ALA A 49 16.38 2.02 -22.48
CA ALA A 49 16.95 1.67 -21.18
C ALA A 49 16.00 2.01 -20.00
N LEU A 50 15.29 3.14 -20.06
CA LEU A 50 14.28 3.49 -19.08
C LEU A 50 13.09 2.53 -19.14
N SER A 51 12.69 2.08 -20.33
CA SER A 51 11.61 1.09 -20.51
C SER A 51 12.00 -0.28 -19.96
N ASP A 52 13.25 -0.71 -20.16
CA ASP A 52 13.77 -2.01 -19.71
C ASP A 52 13.80 -2.11 -18.18
N ILE A 53 14.05 -1.00 -17.49
CA ILE A 53 13.98 -0.91 -16.02
C ILE A 53 12.56 -0.64 -15.49
N GLY A 54 11.53 -0.74 -16.36
CA GLY A 54 10.13 -0.63 -15.97
C GLY A 54 9.56 0.80 -15.94
N TYR A 55 10.27 1.78 -16.49
CA TYR A 55 9.84 3.19 -16.57
C TYR A 55 9.66 3.64 -18.02
N PRO A 56 8.63 3.15 -18.74
CA PRO A 56 8.43 3.52 -20.14
C PRO A 56 8.21 5.01 -20.29
N VAL A 57 8.96 5.62 -21.19
CA VAL A 57 8.80 7.01 -21.61
C VAL A 57 7.72 7.05 -22.68
N GLY A 58 6.48 7.34 -22.29
CA GLY A 58 5.34 7.36 -23.20
C GLY A 58 4.81 8.75 -23.46
N SER A 59 4.27 8.97 -24.67
CA SER A 59 3.43 10.12 -24.99
C SER A 59 2.14 10.06 -24.16
N GLY A 60 1.63 11.21 -23.69
CA GLY A 60 0.51 11.30 -22.74
C GLY A 60 -0.79 10.56 -23.11
N LYS A 61 -0.97 10.14 -24.37
CA LYS A 61 -2.18 9.43 -24.84
C LYS A 61 -2.32 8.00 -24.27
N SER A 62 -1.23 7.23 -24.14
CA SER A 62 -1.30 5.88 -23.57
C SER A 62 -1.53 5.88 -22.05
N GLY A 63 -1.16 6.96 -21.37
CA GLY A 63 -1.46 7.18 -19.96
C GLY A 63 -2.95 7.40 -19.73
N LEU A 64 -3.57 8.24 -20.51
CA LEU A 64 -4.99 8.61 -20.38
C LEU A 64 -5.92 7.39 -20.52
N ILE A 65 -5.71 6.57 -21.55
CA ILE A 65 -6.51 5.34 -21.76
C ILE A 65 -6.36 4.39 -20.59
N SER A 66 -5.14 4.19 -20.10
CA SER A 66 -4.87 3.32 -18.95
C SER A 66 -5.50 3.86 -17.66
N ASP A 67 -5.60 5.17 -17.49
CA ASP A 67 -6.22 5.80 -16.33
C ASP A 67 -7.75 5.75 -16.42
N MET A 68 -8.32 5.87 -17.62
CA MET A 68 -9.75 5.66 -17.86
C MET A 68 -10.17 4.21 -17.59
N ILE A 69 -9.40 3.23 -18.06
CA ILE A 69 -9.64 1.81 -17.76
C ILE A 69 -9.59 1.58 -16.24
N GLY A 70 -8.59 2.15 -15.56
CA GLY A 70 -8.49 2.04 -14.11
C GLY A 70 -9.69 2.65 -13.38
N ALA A 71 -10.15 3.83 -13.79
CA ALA A 71 -11.34 4.46 -13.23
C ALA A 71 -12.60 3.62 -13.46
N ALA A 72 -12.78 3.07 -14.67
CA ALA A 72 -13.87 2.15 -14.97
C ALA A 72 -13.82 0.88 -14.09
N CYS A 73 -12.62 0.32 -13.89
CA CYS A 73 -12.43 -0.82 -12.98
C CYS A 73 -12.79 -0.47 -11.53
N VAL A 74 -12.48 0.73 -11.04
CA VAL A 74 -12.89 1.18 -9.69
C VAL A 74 -14.40 1.21 -9.58
N ILE A 75 -15.09 1.78 -10.56
CA ILE A 75 -16.56 1.86 -10.57
C ILE A 75 -17.17 0.46 -10.58
N VAL A 76 -16.71 -0.41 -11.46
CA VAL A 76 -17.21 -1.79 -11.56
C VAL A 76 -16.97 -2.55 -10.25
N LEU A 77 -15.77 -2.46 -9.68
CA LEU A 77 -15.43 -3.13 -8.42
C LEU A 77 -16.22 -2.55 -7.23
N TYR A 78 -16.48 -1.24 -7.23
CA TYR A 78 -17.27 -0.60 -6.17
C TYR A 78 -18.67 -1.17 -6.08
N PHE A 79 -19.32 -1.46 -7.21
CA PHE A 79 -20.65 -2.08 -7.23
C PHE A 79 -20.60 -3.60 -7.13
N ALA A 80 -19.57 -4.25 -7.70
CA ALA A 80 -19.45 -5.71 -7.72
C ALA A 80 -19.01 -6.28 -6.36
N LEU A 81 -18.10 -5.62 -5.63
CA LEU A 81 -17.59 -6.12 -4.35
C LEU A 81 -18.69 -6.27 -3.27
N PRO A 82 -19.58 -5.29 -3.02
CA PRO A 82 -20.67 -5.46 -2.07
C PRO A 82 -21.65 -6.56 -2.47
N TRP A 83 -21.92 -6.71 -3.78
CA TRP A 83 -22.76 -7.77 -4.29
C TRP A 83 -22.10 -9.15 -4.12
N LEU A 84 -20.79 -9.25 -4.43
CA LEU A 84 -20.02 -10.49 -4.30
C LEU A 84 -19.85 -10.91 -2.82
N THR A 85 -19.61 -9.95 -1.92
CA THR A 85 -19.53 -10.22 -0.47
C THR A 85 -20.86 -10.60 0.13
N GLY A 86 -21.99 -10.20 -0.47
CA GLY A 86 -23.32 -10.68 -0.13
C GLY A 86 -23.57 -12.13 -0.52
N LEU A 87 -22.98 -12.58 -1.63
CA LEU A 87 -23.07 -13.99 -2.07
C LEU A 87 -22.11 -14.91 -1.31
N VAL A 88 -20.88 -14.43 -1.05
CA VAL A 88 -19.90 -15.15 -0.26
C VAL A 88 -20.05 -14.68 1.17
N LYS A 89 -20.63 -15.51 2.03
CA LYS A 89 -20.57 -15.30 3.48
C LYS A 89 -19.10 -15.38 3.91
N VAL A 90 -18.38 -14.29 3.69
CA VAL A 90 -17.04 -14.16 4.30
C VAL A 90 -17.28 -14.25 5.80
N PRO A 91 -16.65 -15.20 6.51
CA PRO A 91 -16.79 -15.28 7.95
C PRO A 91 -16.43 -13.90 8.51
N GLN A 92 -17.45 -13.14 8.88
CA GLN A 92 -17.24 -11.92 9.65
C GLN A 92 -16.68 -12.41 10.97
N ALA A 93 -15.57 -11.84 11.42
CA ALA A 93 -15.01 -12.16 12.71
C ALA A 93 -16.07 -11.77 13.76
N GLU A 94 -16.92 -12.74 14.13
CA GLU A 94 -17.83 -12.60 15.24
C GLU A 94 -16.99 -12.52 16.52
N ALA A 95 -17.50 -11.80 17.51
CA ALA A 95 -16.88 -11.76 18.82
C ALA A 95 -16.81 -13.19 19.38
N GLY A 96 -15.65 -13.84 19.25
CA GLY A 96 -15.47 -15.27 19.54
C GLY A 96 -14.73 -16.05 18.42
N ALA A 97 -14.44 -15.41 17.29
CA ALA A 97 -13.64 -16.03 16.24
C ALA A 97 -12.27 -16.46 16.81
N GLY A 98 -11.99 -17.75 16.75
CA GLY A 98 -10.72 -18.30 17.24
C GLY A 98 -9.52 -17.76 16.46
N ALA A 99 -8.34 -17.79 17.07
CA ALA A 99 -7.08 -17.32 16.48
C ALA A 99 -6.81 -17.89 15.08
N GLY A 100 -7.26 -19.12 14.79
CA GLY A 100 -7.14 -19.75 13.47
C GLY A 100 -7.94 -19.04 12.38
N VAL A 101 -9.16 -18.59 12.67
CA VAL A 101 -10.00 -17.85 11.73
C VAL A 101 -9.35 -16.49 11.43
N LEU A 102 -8.84 -15.81 12.44
CA LEU A 102 -8.15 -14.54 12.31
C LEU A 102 -6.87 -14.66 11.49
N PHE A 103 -6.13 -15.75 11.66
CA PHE A 103 -4.97 -16.05 10.84
C PHE A 103 -5.34 -16.23 9.36
N VAL A 104 -6.43 -16.97 9.06
CA VAL A 104 -6.91 -17.15 7.68
C VAL A 104 -7.38 -15.81 7.08
N ILE A 105 -8.09 -14.99 7.84
CA ILE A 105 -8.46 -13.63 7.42
C ILE A 105 -7.20 -12.80 7.13
N GLY A 106 -6.17 -12.93 7.97
CA GLY A 106 -4.85 -12.32 7.76
C GLY A 106 -4.18 -12.78 6.47
N LEU A 107 -4.23 -14.09 6.15
CA LEU A 107 -3.71 -14.63 4.89
C LEU A 107 -4.41 -14.00 3.67
N LEU A 108 -5.73 -13.96 3.68
CA LEU A 108 -6.52 -13.37 2.59
C LEU A 108 -6.23 -11.87 2.44
N THR A 109 -6.17 -11.17 3.55
CA THR A 109 -5.85 -9.73 3.58
C THR A 109 -4.39 -9.46 3.20
N GLY A 110 -3.50 -10.42 3.40
CA GLY A 110 -2.08 -10.35 3.01
C GLY A 110 -1.88 -10.05 1.52
N VAL A 111 -2.78 -10.50 0.66
CA VAL A 111 -2.77 -10.18 -0.78
C VAL A 111 -2.94 -8.67 -1.01
N HIS A 112 -3.85 -8.03 -0.26
CA HIS A 112 -4.01 -6.58 -0.28
C HIS A 112 -2.74 -5.86 0.23
N CYS A 113 -2.09 -6.41 1.25
CA CYS A 113 -0.84 -5.86 1.79
C CYS A 113 0.30 -5.90 0.76
N ILE A 114 0.35 -6.90 -0.14
CA ILE A 114 1.30 -6.93 -1.25
C ILE A 114 1.14 -5.69 -2.14
N GLY A 115 -0.09 -5.34 -2.50
CA GLY A 115 -0.38 -4.17 -3.33
C GLY A 115 0.05 -2.84 -2.71
N MET A 116 -0.13 -2.68 -1.39
CA MET A 116 0.21 -1.44 -0.68
C MET A 116 1.65 -1.37 -0.19
N CYS A 117 2.09 -2.42 0.50
CA CYS A 117 3.34 -2.42 1.26
C CYS A 117 4.44 -3.26 0.60
N GLY A 118 4.10 -4.10 -0.40
CA GLY A 118 5.05 -4.98 -1.06
C GLY A 118 6.20 -4.22 -1.72
N GLY A 119 5.93 -3.08 -2.36
CA GLY A 119 6.97 -2.23 -2.93
C GLY A 119 7.95 -1.70 -1.89
N ILE A 120 7.47 -1.32 -0.70
CA ILE A 120 8.33 -0.85 0.40
C ILE A 120 9.16 -2.01 0.94
N MET A 121 8.55 -3.19 1.09
CA MET A 121 9.22 -4.37 1.61
C MET A 121 10.35 -4.85 0.70
N LEU A 122 10.16 -4.83 -0.63
CA LEU A 122 11.20 -5.22 -1.59
C LEU A 122 12.44 -4.30 -1.56
N THR A 123 12.30 -3.07 -1.05
CA THR A 123 13.44 -2.15 -0.86
C THR A 123 14.20 -2.42 0.43
N GLN A 124 13.67 -3.28 1.32
CA GLN A 124 14.31 -3.58 2.60
C GLN A 124 15.30 -4.74 2.46
N LYS A 125 16.48 -4.58 3.07
CA LYS A 125 17.52 -5.63 3.09
C LYS A 125 17.12 -6.88 3.89
N ASN A 126 16.18 -6.73 4.83
CA ASN A 126 15.73 -7.82 5.71
C ASN A 126 14.21 -7.80 5.84
N ALA A 127 13.55 -8.67 5.04
CA ALA A 127 12.10 -8.82 5.03
C ALA A 127 11.55 -9.35 6.38
N VAL A 128 12.32 -10.17 7.08
CA VAL A 128 11.89 -10.72 8.38
C VAL A 128 11.84 -9.61 9.43
N ALA A 129 12.87 -8.77 9.52
CA ALA A 129 12.88 -7.66 10.47
C ALA A 129 11.78 -6.63 10.17
N TYR A 130 11.48 -6.39 8.89
CA TYR A 130 10.37 -5.54 8.46
C TYR A 130 9.01 -6.10 8.94
N ASN A 131 8.76 -7.40 8.70
CA ASN A 131 7.52 -8.05 9.12
C ASN A 131 7.40 -8.15 10.64
N ALA A 132 8.50 -8.36 11.37
CA ALA A 132 8.52 -8.32 12.83
C ALA A 132 8.10 -6.94 13.37
N GLY A 133 8.57 -5.86 12.75
CA GLY A 133 8.15 -4.50 13.10
C GLY A 133 6.64 -4.28 12.90
N ARG A 134 6.07 -4.78 11.80
CA ARG A 134 4.62 -4.72 11.54
C ARG A 134 3.83 -5.52 12.56
N LEU A 135 4.29 -6.74 12.86
CA LEU A 135 3.63 -7.61 13.84
C LEU A 135 3.59 -6.96 15.22
N LEU A 136 4.69 -6.34 15.65
CA LEU A 136 4.76 -5.58 16.90
C LEU A 136 3.76 -4.42 16.91
N SER A 137 3.69 -3.63 15.83
CA SER A 137 2.70 -2.55 15.68
C SER A 137 1.27 -3.07 15.80
N TYR A 138 0.95 -4.14 15.10
CA TYR A 138 -0.41 -4.71 15.12
C TYR A 138 -0.79 -5.19 16.52
N THR A 139 0.11 -5.89 17.19
CA THR A 139 -0.11 -6.38 18.55
C THR A 139 -0.29 -5.23 19.53
N ALA A 140 0.56 -4.21 19.45
CA ALA A 140 0.47 -3.03 20.32
C ALA A 140 -0.83 -2.25 20.10
N LEU A 141 -1.22 -2.03 18.83
CA LEU A 141 -2.49 -1.38 18.51
C LEU A 141 -3.69 -2.25 18.92
N GLY A 142 -3.59 -3.56 18.76
CA GLY A 142 -4.60 -4.49 19.24
C GLY A 142 -4.82 -4.40 20.74
N ALA A 143 -3.73 -4.33 21.51
CA ALA A 143 -3.80 -4.11 22.96
C ALA A 143 -4.45 -2.77 23.31
N LEU A 144 -4.03 -1.70 22.61
CA LEU A 144 -4.54 -0.35 22.84
C LEU A 144 -6.05 -0.27 22.54
N PHE A 145 -6.48 -0.70 21.34
CA PHE A 145 -7.90 -0.68 20.96
C PHE A 145 -8.73 -1.65 21.80
N GLY A 146 -8.17 -2.81 22.16
CA GLY A 146 -8.82 -3.74 23.07
C GLY A 146 -9.04 -3.15 24.47
N ALA A 147 -8.07 -2.41 25.01
CA ALA A 147 -8.23 -1.69 26.29
C ALA A 147 -9.27 -0.57 26.22
N LEU A 148 -9.28 0.17 25.11
CA LEU A 148 -10.24 1.25 24.86
C LEU A 148 -11.63 0.75 24.43
N GLY A 149 -11.80 -0.56 24.28
CA GLY A 149 -12.98 -1.18 23.71
C GLY A 149 -14.28 -0.86 24.41
N THR A 150 -14.27 -0.73 25.73
CA THR A 150 -15.44 -0.36 26.54
C THR A 150 -15.96 1.04 26.20
N VAL A 151 -15.10 1.96 25.79
CA VAL A 151 -15.46 3.31 25.40
C VAL A 151 -15.89 3.36 23.91
N ILE A 152 -15.14 2.66 23.05
CA ILE A 152 -15.31 2.72 21.58
C ILE A 152 -16.55 1.93 21.10
N THR A 153 -16.88 0.81 21.74
CA THR A 153 -17.96 -0.08 21.28
C THR A 153 -19.36 0.47 21.51
N TYR A 154 -19.52 1.36 22.47
CA TYR A 154 -20.85 1.93 22.81
C TYR A 154 -21.24 3.12 21.93
N ASP A 155 -20.30 3.77 21.26
CA ASP A 155 -20.59 4.97 20.46
C ASP A 155 -20.61 4.66 18.96
N ALA A 156 -21.81 4.62 18.39
CA ALA A 156 -22.04 4.44 16.95
C ALA A 156 -21.44 5.60 16.13
N GLN A 157 -21.46 6.82 16.66
CA GLN A 157 -20.89 8.00 16.00
C GLN A 157 -19.37 7.89 15.90
N PHE A 158 -18.71 7.39 16.95
CA PHE A 158 -17.26 7.17 16.93
C PHE A 158 -16.86 6.14 15.86
N LYS A 159 -17.60 5.04 15.72
CA LYS A 159 -17.36 4.04 14.66
C LYS A 159 -17.51 4.64 13.27
N SER A 160 -18.60 5.39 13.05
CA SER A 160 -18.87 6.08 11.79
C SER A 160 -17.74 7.05 11.44
N MET A 161 -17.33 7.89 12.38
CA MET A 161 -16.24 8.84 12.21
C MET A 161 -14.92 8.14 11.90
N LEU A 162 -14.59 7.06 12.60
CA LEU A 162 -13.38 6.28 12.37
C LEU A 162 -13.35 5.68 10.95
N PHE A 163 -14.45 5.05 10.51
CA PHE A 163 -14.54 4.48 9.17
C PHE A 163 -14.46 5.56 8.08
N THR A 164 -15.10 6.70 8.28
CA THR A 164 -15.08 7.81 7.32
C THR A 164 -13.68 8.41 7.19
N ILE A 165 -13.00 8.68 8.30
CA ILE A 165 -11.64 9.24 8.30
C ILE A 165 -10.65 8.25 7.71
N CYS A 166 -10.67 6.98 8.16
CA CYS A 166 -9.77 5.96 7.61
C CYS A 166 -10.03 5.72 6.12
N GLY A 167 -11.30 5.64 5.70
CA GLY A 167 -11.67 5.50 4.29
C GLY A 167 -11.15 6.68 3.45
N GLY A 168 -11.33 7.90 3.93
CA GLY A 168 -10.83 9.12 3.27
C GLY A 168 -9.30 9.13 3.13
N LEU A 169 -8.57 8.76 4.19
CA LEU A 169 -7.10 8.65 4.14
C LEU A 169 -6.65 7.61 3.14
N VAL A 170 -7.31 6.44 3.09
CA VAL A 170 -6.98 5.37 2.14
C VAL A 170 -7.23 5.83 0.71
N VAL A 171 -8.33 6.54 0.43
CA VAL A 171 -8.61 7.12 -0.89
C VAL A 171 -7.53 8.13 -1.28
N ILE A 172 -7.14 9.03 -0.38
CA ILE A 172 -6.08 10.03 -0.64
C ILE A 172 -4.76 9.33 -0.99
N VAL A 173 -4.35 8.33 -0.22
CA VAL A 173 -3.13 7.55 -0.48
C VAL A 173 -3.24 6.81 -1.83
N GLY A 174 -4.38 6.18 -2.11
CA GLY A 174 -4.63 5.51 -3.39
C GLY A 174 -4.54 6.47 -4.58
N LEU A 175 -5.13 7.65 -4.50
CA LEU A 175 -5.06 8.68 -5.54
C LEU A 175 -3.63 9.23 -5.71
N MET A 176 -2.86 9.36 -4.63
CA MET A 176 -1.44 9.72 -4.70
C MET A 176 -0.64 8.65 -5.46
N MET A 177 -0.90 7.36 -5.20
CA MET A 177 -0.29 6.24 -5.91
C MET A 177 -0.73 6.18 -7.38
N TRP A 178 -1.97 6.56 -7.70
CA TRP A 178 -2.46 6.67 -9.07
C TRP A 178 -1.70 7.72 -9.89
N GLY A 179 -1.11 8.69 -9.21
CA GLY A 179 -0.27 9.68 -9.85
C GLY A 179 -0.97 10.99 -10.18
N VAL A 180 -2.09 11.30 -9.53
CA VAL A 180 -2.80 12.57 -9.70
C VAL A 180 -1.85 13.73 -9.33
N PRO A 181 -1.47 14.59 -10.31
CA PRO A 181 -0.41 15.59 -10.11
C PRO A 181 -0.79 16.65 -9.07
N PHE A 182 -2.07 16.91 -8.90
CA PHE A 182 -2.60 17.88 -7.93
C PHE A 182 -2.31 17.46 -6.49
N LEU A 183 -2.61 16.20 -6.14
CA LEU A 183 -2.37 15.68 -4.79
C LEU A 183 -0.87 15.59 -4.46
N ARG A 184 -0.03 15.31 -5.46
CA ARG A 184 1.44 15.32 -5.30
C ARG A 184 1.99 16.71 -4.96
N ARG A 185 1.33 17.77 -5.42
CA ARG A 185 1.71 19.17 -5.10
C ARG A 185 1.26 19.57 -3.70
N LEU A 186 0.09 19.08 -3.26
CA LEU A 186 -0.54 19.48 -2.01
C LEU A 186 0.12 18.83 -0.77
N SER A 187 0.83 17.70 -0.91
CA SER A 187 1.45 17.02 0.23
C SER A 187 2.99 17.02 0.18
N PRO A 188 3.64 18.20 0.34
CA PRO A 188 5.09 18.28 0.36
C PRO A 188 5.73 17.59 1.57
N GLY A 189 4.97 17.37 2.64
CA GLY A 189 5.41 16.72 3.86
C GLY A 189 5.32 15.19 3.85
N LEU A 190 4.18 14.64 3.36
CA LEU A 190 3.99 13.18 3.25
C LEU A 190 4.79 12.58 2.08
N ALA A 191 5.09 13.37 1.06
CA ALA A 191 5.90 12.96 -0.09
C ALA A 191 7.40 13.20 0.10
N LYS A 192 7.82 13.76 1.24
CA LYS A 192 9.25 13.67 1.60
C LYS A 192 9.50 12.18 1.76
N PRO A 193 10.39 11.57 0.94
CA PRO A 193 10.85 10.25 1.30
C PRO A 193 11.31 10.39 2.74
N CYS A 194 10.72 9.63 3.65
CA CYS A 194 11.43 9.31 4.84
C CYS A 194 12.72 8.70 4.29
N ARG A 195 13.74 9.51 4.19
CA ARG A 195 15.10 9.11 3.81
C ARG A 195 15.63 8.28 4.97
N PHE A 196 15.00 7.11 5.15
CA PHE A 196 15.48 6.06 6.04
C PHE A 196 16.71 5.38 5.44
N LYS A 197 17.60 6.20 4.86
CA LYS A 197 18.92 5.76 4.46
C LYS A 197 19.66 5.41 5.75
N GLY A 198 19.63 4.12 6.10
CA GLY A 198 20.19 3.60 7.35
C GLY A 198 19.17 3.25 8.44
N SER A 199 17.87 3.52 8.29
CA SER A 199 16.87 3.07 9.27
C SER A 199 16.75 1.55 9.22
N ARG A 200 16.72 0.97 10.41
CA ARG A 200 16.59 -0.47 10.57
C ARG A 200 15.26 -0.92 9.96
N PRO A 201 15.21 -2.01 9.19
CA PRO A 201 13.98 -2.53 8.55
C PRO A 201 12.81 -2.68 9.53
N LEU A 202 13.11 -2.98 10.79
CA LEU A 202 12.15 -3.08 11.87
C LEU A 202 11.39 -1.77 12.11
N VAL A 203 12.07 -0.61 12.10
CA VAL A 203 11.44 0.70 12.31
C VAL A 203 10.51 1.04 11.15
N ILE A 204 10.90 0.71 9.93
CA ILE A 204 10.07 0.92 8.75
C ILE A 204 8.83 0.01 8.82
N GLY A 205 8.99 -1.24 9.25
CA GLY A 205 7.89 -2.16 9.53
C GLY A 205 6.92 -1.61 10.58
N LEU A 206 7.44 -1.08 11.69
CA LEU A 206 6.64 -0.47 12.75
C LEU A 206 5.80 0.70 12.22
N LEU A 207 6.39 1.60 11.45
CA LEU A 207 5.70 2.75 10.87
C LEU A 207 4.65 2.36 9.82
N THR A 208 4.96 1.37 8.98
CA THR A 208 3.98 0.85 8.01
C THR A 208 2.84 0.10 8.68
N GLY A 209 3.08 -0.49 9.85
CA GLY A 209 2.06 -1.11 10.68
C GLY A 209 1.08 -0.11 11.32
N LEU A 210 1.46 1.17 11.45
CA LEU A 210 0.57 2.24 11.90
C LEU A 210 -0.29 2.82 10.77
N MET A 211 -0.03 2.45 9.53
CA MET A 211 -0.75 3.03 8.39
C MET A 211 -2.22 2.60 8.40
N PRO A 212 -3.18 3.53 8.52
CA PRO A 212 -4.59 3.20 8.64
C PRO A 212 -5.13 2.72 7.28
N CYS A 213 -5.05 1.42 7.02
CA CYS A 213 -5.71 0.82 5.88
C CYS A 213 -7.09 0.27 6.30
N GLY A 214 -8.00 0.11 5.33
CA GLY A 214 -9.37 -0.32 5.61
C GLY A 214 -9.46 -1.65 6.34
N ALA A 215 -8.61 -2.60 5.98
CA ALA A 215 -8.54 -3.89 6.63
C ALA A 215 -8.05 -3.78 8.09
N LEU A 216 -7.08 -2.91 8.34
CA LEU A 216 -6.53 -2.70 9.67
C LEU A 216 -7.54 -1.95 10.56
N ALA A 217 -8.24 -0.94 10.01
CA ALA A 217 -9.26 -0.20 10.74
C ALA A 217 -10.42 -1.11 11.19
N SER A 218 -10.89 -2.02 10.34
CA SER A 218 -11.90 -3.00 10.73
C SER A 218 -11.40 -3.97 11.79
N MET A 219 -10.13 -4.37 11.75
CA MET A 219 -9.53 -5.22 12.78
C MET A 219 -9.30 -4.48 14.10
N TRP A 220 -9.05 -3.16 14.10
CA TRP A 220 -9.00 -2.38 15.34
C TRP A 220 -10.36 -2.34 16.03
N LEU A 221 -11.44 -2.16 15.26
CA LEU A 221 -12.80 -2.22 15.82
C LEU A 221 -13.17 -3.61 16.33
N PHE A 222 -12.72 -4.66 15.63
CA PHE A 222 -12.86 -6.02 16.09
C PHE A 222 -12.12 -6.26 17.41
N ALA A 223 -10.86 -5.80 17.52
CA ALA A 223 -10.08 -5.87 18.75
C ALA A 223 -10.74 -5.10 19.90
N ALA A 224 -11.31 -3.92 19.60
CA ALA A 224 -12.06 -3.12 20.56
C ALA A 224 -13.32 -3.85 21.07
N ALA A 225 -13.98 -4.65 20.24
CA ALA A 225 -15.18 -5.39 20.65
C ALA A 225 -14.94 -6.39 21.79
N PHE A 226 -13.70 -6.80 22.05
CA PHE A 226 -13.38 -7.65 23.19
C PHE A 226 -13.35 -6.91 24.53
N GLY A 227 -13.19 -5.60 24.58
CA GLY A 227 -13.05 -4.84 25.80
C GLY A 227 -11.88 -5.27 26.69
N SER A 228 -10.88 -5.94 26.12
CA SER A 228 -9.73 -6.51 26.84
C SER A 228 -8.45 -6.32 26.03
N ALA A 229 -7.44 -5.71 26.64
CA ALA A 229 -6.14 -5.50 26.02
C ALA A 229 -5.48 -6.80 25.56
N LEU A 230 -5.58 -7.84 26.36
CA LEU A 230 -4.94 -9.13 26.08
C LEU A 230 -5.60 -9.82 24.88
N LYS A 231 -6.93 -9.91 24.86
CA LYS A 231 -7.69 -10.51 23.74
C LYS A 231 -7.54 -9.69 22.46
N GLY A 232 -7.51 -8.36 22.57
CA GLY A 232 -7.23 -7.46 21.46
C GLY A 232 -5.83 -7.66 20.89
N ALA A 233 -4.83 -7.80 21.74
CA ALA A 233 -3.46 -8.11 21.32
C ALA A 233 -3.35 -9.47 20.64
N GLU A 234 -3.95 -10.50 21.20
CA GLU A 234 -3.95 -11.88 20.66
C GLU A 234 -4.63 -11.93 19.29
N SER A 235 -5.78 -11.30 19.15
CA SER A 235 -6.51 -11.25 17.87
C SER A 235 -5.70 -10.58 16.77
N MET A 236 -5.09 -9.43 17.07
CA MET A 236 -4.27 -8.68 16.12
C MET A 236 -2.92 -9.38 15.84
N PHE A 237 -2.39 -10.11 16.80
CA PHE A 237 -1.21 -10.95 16.60
C PHE A 237 -1.49 -12.10 15.62
N ALA A 238 -2.60 -12.84 15.82
CA ALA A 238 -3.00 -13.91 14.92
C ALA A 238 -3.25 -13.41 13.49
N PHE A 239 -3.97 -12.31 13.35
CA PHE A 239 -4.16 -11.64 12.06
C PHE A 239 -2.83 -11.19 11.43
N GLY A 240 -1.96 -10.59 12.24
CA GLY A 240 -0.62 -10.15 11.84
C GLY A 240 0.25 -11.29 11.32
N LEU A 241 0.24 -12.45 11.99
CA LEU A 241 0.95 -13.65 11.52
C LEU A 241 0.48 -14.07 10.13
N GLY A 242 -0.84 -14.06 9.88
CA GLY A 242 -1.40 -14.37 8.57
C GLY A 242 -0.89 -13.42 7.47
N THR A 243 -0.93 -12.12 7.73
CA THR A 243 -0.40 -11.13 6.77
C THR A 243 1.10 -11.24 6.57
N CYS A 244 1.88 -11.54 7.63
CA CYS A 244 3.33 -11.72 7.56
C CYS A 244 3.71 -12.94 6.72
N ALA A 245 2.97 -14.05 6.82
CA ALA A 245 3.25 -15.25 6.02
C ALA A 245 3.19 -14.95 4.52
N VAL A 246 2.12 -14.26 4.07
CA VAL A 246 1.95 -13.87 2.66
C VAL A 246 3.03 -12.88 2.23
N MET A 247 3.34 -11.89 3.06
CA MET A 247 4.36 -10.90 2.76
C MET A 247 5.77 -11.49 2.69
N LEU A 248 6.10 -12.45 3.56
CA LEU A 248 7.39 -13.16 3.50
C LEU A 248 7.49 -14.00 2.24
N LEU A 249 6.44 -14.72 1.85
CA LEU A 249 6.38 -15.44 0.58
C LEU A 249 6.59 -14.47 -0.59
N PHE A 250 5.94 -13.34 -0.59
CA PHE A 250 6.14 -12.32 -1.63
C PHE A 250 7.57 -11.74 -1.60
N GLY A 251 8.17 -11.56 -0.42
CA GLY A 251 9.54 -11.06 -0.29
C GLY A 251 10.60 -12.01 -0.84
N THR A 252 10.38 -13.31 -0.71
CA THR A 252 11.30 -14.34 -1.23
C THR A 252 11.10 -14.59 -2.72
N PHE A 253 9.85 -14.68 -3.18
CA PHE A 253 9.52 -14.97 -4.57
C PHE A 253 9.32 -13.73 -5.43
N GLY A 254 9.05 -12.57 -4.83
CA GLY A 254 8.81 -11.30 -5.55
C GLY A 254 10.01 -10.82 -6.35
N THR A 255 11.22 -11.18 -5.95
CA THR A 255 12.46 -10.90 -6.69
C THR A 255 12.56 -11.67 -8.00
N LEU A 256 11.83 -12.79 -8.13
CA LEU A 256 11.76 -13.58 -9.36
C LEU A 256 10.76 -13.01 -10.38
N ILE A 257 9.91 -12.06 -9.95
CA ILE A 257 8.92 -11.43 -10.84
C ILE A 257 9.65 -10.42 -11.73
N PRO A 258 9.61 -10.59 -13.07
CA PRO A 258 10.21 -9.64 -13.98
C PRO A 258 9.66 -8.22 -13.77
N ALA A 259 10.52 -7.21 -13.79
CA ALA A 259 10.16 -5.80 -13.55
C ALA A 259 9.01 -5.30 -14.45
N LYS A 260 8.80 -5.93 -15.61
CA LYS A 260 7.70 -5.67 -16.55
C LYS A 260 6.32 -5.84 -15.90
N TYR A 261 6.14 -6.82 -15.01
CA TYR A 261 4.85 -7.10 -14.35
C TYR A 261 4.61 -6.21 -13.13
N ASN A 262 5.66 -5.64 -12.56
CA ASN A 262 5.57 -4.79 -11.36
C ASN A 262 4.60 -3.59 -11.57
N LYS A 263 4.58 -3.02 -12.78
CA LYS A 263 3.67 -1.93 -13.15
C LYS A 263 2.19 -2.37 -13.09
N TYR A 264 1.87 -3.58 -13.53
CA TYR A 264 0.49 -4.09 -13.51
C TYR A 264 0.05 -4.42 -12.09
N ILE A 265 0.93 -5.04 -11.30
CA ILE A 265 0.68 -5.35 -9.88
C ILE A 265 0.41 -4.06 -9.08
N LEU A 266 1.21 -3.02 -9.29
CA LEU A 266 1.02 -1.73 -8.63
C LEU A 266 -0.25 -1.03 -9.07
N LYS A 267 -0.60 -1.07 -10.36
CA LYS A 267 -1.85 -0.46 -10.85
C LYS A 267 -3.09 -1.20 -10.33
N SER A 268 -3.10 -2.53 -10.37
CA SER A 268 -4.22 -3.33 -9.82
C SER A 268 -4.35 -3.12 -8.31
N GLY A 269 -3.24 -3.06 -7.59
CA GLY A 269 -3.21 -2.71 -6.17
C GLY A 269 -3.81 -1.33 -5.90
N THR A 270 -3.47 -0.33 -6.70
CA THR A 270 -4.01 1.04 -6.56
C THR A 270 -5.52 1.09 -6.78
N VAL A 271 -6.02 0.41 -7.81
CA VAL A 271 -7.47 0.28 -8.08
C VAL A 271 -8.18 -0.34 -6.89
N LEU A 272 -7.65 -1.44 -6.37
CA LEU A 272 -8.22 -2.14 -5.20
C LEU A 272 -8.25 -1.23 -3.96
N ILE A 273 -7.17 -0.49 -3.70
CA ILE A 273 -7.04 0.42 -2.56
C ILE A 273 -8.09 1.53 -2.62
N VAL A 274 -8.22 2.19 -3.78
CA VAL A 274 -9.20 3.27 -3.97
C VAL A 274 -10.62 2.74 -3.78
N THR A 275 -10.92 1.56 -4.36
CA THR A 275 -12.24 0.94 -4.23
C THR A 275 -12.59 0.61 -2.78
N LEU A 276 -11.67 -0.03 -2.06
CA LEU A 276 -11.89 -0.37 -0.65
C LEU A 276 -11.99 0.87 0.23
N GLY A 277 -11.19 1.91 -0.04
CA GLY A 277 -11.29 3.19 0.65
C GLY A 277 -12.65 3.87 0.46
N LEU A 278 -13.18 3.86 -0.76
CA LEU A 278 -14.53 4.38 -1.07
C LEU A 278 -15.62 3.58 -0.35
N ILE A 279 -15.56 2.25 -0.38
CA ILE A 279 -16.53 1.38 0.32
C ILE A 279 -16.50 1.65 1.83
N LEU A 280 -15.30 1.83 2.40
CA LEU A 280 -15.17 2.13 3.82
C LEU A 280 -15.77 3.48 4.17
N MET A 281 -15.48 4.50 3.37
CA MET A 281 -16.00 5.85 3.56
C MET A 281 -17.54 5.89 3.46
N THR A 282 -18.10 5.24 2.45
CA THR A 282 -19.58 5.18 2.28
C THR A 282 -20.26 4.38 3.39
N LYS A 283 -19.65 3.30 3.88
CA LYS A 283 -20.14 2.58 5.08
C LYS A 283 -20.09 3.47 6.32
N GLY A 284 -19.02 4.23 6.51
CA GLY A 284 -18.91 5.18 7.61
C GLY A 284 -20.02 6.24 7.55
N ILE A 285 -20.24 6.86 6.40
CA ILE A 285 -21.29 7.87 6.19
C ILE A 285 -22.71 7.27 6.40
N ALA A 286 -22.94 6.04 5.95
CA ALA A 286 -24.24 5.38 6.10
C ALA A 286 -24.57 4.95 7.55
N MET A 287 -23.60 5.01 8.46
CA MET A 287 -23.78 4.74 9.89
C MET A 287 -24.10 6.01 10.71
N ILE A 288 -23.99 7.21 10.12
CA ILE A 288 -24.37 8.49 10.72
C ILE A 288 -25.90 8.65 10.67
#